data_05bccface074a12021e50281e0dfce1d
#
_entry.id   05bccface074a12021e50281e0dfce1d
#
_cell.length_a   1.000
_cell.length_b   1.000
_cell.length_c   1.000
_cell.angle_alpha   90.00
_cell.angle_beta   90.00
_cell.angle_gamma   90.00
#
_symmetry.space_group_name_H-M   'P 1'
#
loop_
_entity.id
_entity.type
_entity.pdbx_description
1 polymer ?
#
loop_
_entity_poly.entity_id
_entity_poly.type
_entity_poly.pdbx_seq_one_letter_code
_entity_poly.pdbx_strand_id
1 'polypeptide(L)'
;AYSNGNRTKSWVNDGKLDSSSVGDFISMAKENFDKGYISGATQWTDDWLPQGMSDGAQANKTFGFFFPTWAIAKGGSLEQAEGGEGGSTYGKYALCEGPTSWFWGGTWICVYPKTDNAKEAGQFIYTMTANADAMQKYVDARGDFVNNKGVMDATTKAGTNSNPLFGGQDQFQILFNSADKIDMSIASEYDAKINTDLQNAVQDYCNGVTSSEDDCMNAFLDAVAADVTDITVE
;
A
#
# COMPACT_ATOMS: atom_id res chain seq x y z
N ALA A 1 3.27 4.40 2.46
CA ALA A 1 2.64 5.22 1.39
C ALA A 1 3.46 6.46 1.06
N TYR A 2 3.89 7.23 2.07
CA TYR A 2 4.68 8.46 1.81
C TYR A 2 5.96 8.17 1.02
N SER A 3 6.77 7.23 1.51
CA SER A 3 8.06 6.93 0.90
C SER A 3 7.96 6.49 -0.56
N ASN A 4 6.91 5.76 -0.92
CA ASN A 4 6.69 5.29 -2.30
C ASN A 4 5.89 6.27 -3.16
N GLY A 5 5.09 7.12 -2.56
CA GLY A 5 4.19 8.02 -3.29
C GLY A 5 4.71 9.42 -3.48
N ASN A 6 5.38 9.98 -2.48
CA ASN A 6 5.86 11.37 -2.53
C ASN A 6 7.32 11.51 -2.95
N ARG A 7 8.05 10.40 -3.05
CA ARG A 7 9.42 10.45 -3.53
C ARG A 7 9.47 10.56 -5.04
N THR A 8 10.33 11.43 -5.49
CA THR A 8 10.65 11.62 -6.92
C THR A 8 11.97 10.97 -7.32
N LYS A 9 12.64 10.27 -6.40
CA LYS A 9 13.94 9.61 -6.61
C LYS A 9 14.04 8.34 -5.77
N SER A 10 14.96 7.45 -6.16
CA SER A 10 15.27 6.24 -5.41
C SER A 10 15.77 6.54 -4.00
N TRP A 11 15.58 5.58 -3.07
CA TRP A 11 16.24 5.62 -1.77
C TRP A 11 17.76 5.59 -1.88
N VAL A 12 18.25 4.88 -2.88
CA VAL A 12 19.68 4.70 -3.09
C VAL A 12 20.07 5.27 -4.45
N ASN A 13 21.01 6.21 -4.45
CA ASN A 13 21.56 6.82 -5.65
C ASN A 13 23.09 6.70 -5.58
N ASP A 14 23.70 6.10 -6.60
CA ASP A 14 25.15 5.88 -6.67
C ASP A 14 25.72 5.21 -5.39
N GLY A 15 24.99 4.24 -4.83
CA GLY A 15 25.40 3.52 -3.62
C GLY A 15 25.27 4.31 -2.32
N LYS A 16 24.56 5.44 -2.32
CA LYS A 16 24.31 6.27 -1.13
C LYS A 16 22.82 6.40 -0.84
N LEU A 17 22.47 6.38 0.45
CA LEU A 17 21.12 6.67 0.92
C LEU A 17 20.76 8.14 0.65
N ASP A 18 19.60 8.38 0.06
CA ASP A 18 19.01 9.72 -0.04
C ASP A 18 17.92 9.90 1.04
N SER A 19 18.31 10.49 2.17
CA SER A 19 17.41 10.79 3.29
C SER A 19 16.84 12.22 3.25
N SER A 20 17.10 12.99 2.19
CA SER A 20 16.82 14.43 2.11
C SER A 20 15.36 14.85 2.31
N SER A 21 14.39 13.93 2.09
CA SER A 21 12.96 14.20 2.27
C SER A 21 12.37 13.58 3.55
N VAL A 22 13.19 12.95 4.39
CA VAL A 22 12.70 12.19 5.54
C VAL A 22 12.29 13.11 6.69
N GLY A 23 13.02 14.22 6.91
CA GLY A 23 12.71 15.15 8.00
C GLY A 23 11.29 15.72 7.92
N ASP A 24 10.87 16.17 6.74
CA ASP A 24 9.49 16.67 6.54
C ASP A 24 8.44 15.61 6.86
N PHE A 25 8.74 14.34 6.56
CA PHE A 25 7.83 13.23 6.87
C PHE A 25 7.78 12.94 8.38
N ILE A 26 8.91 12.94 9.07
CA ILE A 26 8.98 12.74 10.53
C ILE A 26 8.13 13.81 11.24
N SER A 27 8.36 15.08 10.90
CA SER A 27 7.62 16.22 11.46
C SER A 27 6.12 16.10 11.22
N MET A 28 5.71 15.83 9.97
CA MET A 28 4.30 15.67 9.62
C MET A 28 3.66 14.47 10.33
N ALA A 29 4.33 13.35 10.41
CA ALA A 29 3.83 12.15 11.07
C ALA A 29 3.59 12.40 12.56
N LYS A 30 4.56 13.01 13.24
CA LYS A 30 4.46 13.36 14.66
C LYS A 30 3.35 14.36 14.92
N GLU A 31 3.25 15.41 14.14
CA GLU A 31 2.18 16.41 14.26
C GLU A 31 0.80 15.77 14.12
N ASN A 32 0.61 14.92 13.12
CA ASN A 32 -0.67 14.24 12.91
C ASN A 32 -1.00 13.24 14.02
N PHE A 33 0.01 12.57 14.57
CA PHE A 33 -0.16 11.66 15.71
C PHE A 33 -0.55 12.43 16.98
N ASP A 34 0.17 13.48 17.32
CA ASP A 34 -0.08 14.29 18.52
C ASP A 34 -1.45 14.98 18.50
N LYS A 35 -1.93 15.34 17.31
CA LYS A 35 -3.28 15.88 17.09
C LYS A 35 -4.39 14.81 17.07
N GLY A 36 -4.03 13.54 17.13
CA GLY A 36 -4.98 12.43 17.05
C GLY A 36 -5.61 12.27 15.65
N TYR A 37 -4.98 12.76 14.60
CA TYR A 37 -5.48 12.64 13.22
C TYR A 37 -5.16 11.28 12.59
N ILE A 38 -4.16 10.59 13.09
CA ILE A 38 -3.80 9.24 12.66
C ILE A 38 -3.85 8.25 13.83
N SER A 39 -4.21 7.02 13.52
CA SER A 39 -4.13 5.92 14.46
C SER A 39 -2.67 5.53 14.69
N GLY A 40 -2.32 5.14 15.92
CA GLY A 40 -1.04 4.51 16.26
C GLY A 40 -0.99 3.01 15.94
N ALA A 41 -2.04 2.46 15.33
CA ALA A 41 -2.12 1.04 15.04
C ALA A 41 -1.10 0.62 13.97
N THR A 42 -0.38 -0.47 14.26
CA THR A 42 0.54 -1.09 13.31
C THR A 42 -0.24 -1.99 12.36
N GLN A 43 0.04 -1.92 11.08
CA GLN A 43 -0.56 -2.79 10.06
C GLN A 43 -0.44 -4.28 10.46
N TRP A 44 -1.51 -5.04 10.25
CA TRP A 44 -1.64 -6.47 10.55
C TRP A 44 -1.72 -6.81 12.05
N THR A 45 -1.90 -5.84 12.92
CA THR A 45 -2.27 -6.08 14.31
C THR A 45 -3.79 -6.04 14.52
N ASP A 46 -4.26 -6.57 15.65
CA ASP A 46 -5.68 -6.57 15.99
C ASP A 46 -6.25 -5.14 16.11
N ASP A 47 -5.43 -4.17 16.51
CA ASP A 47 -5.79 -2.76 16.60
C ASP A 47 -6.00 -2.11 15.22
N TRP A 48 -5.41 -2.69 14.17
CA TRP A 48 -5.55 -2.22 12.80
C TRP A 48 -6.77 -2.84 12.10
N LEU A 49 -7.01 -4.16 12.28
CA LEU A 49 -8.12 -4.93 11.74
C LEU A 49 -8.86 -5.65 12.86
N PRO A 50 -10.18 -5.61 12.91
CA PRO A 50 -11.15 -4.72 12.25
C PRO A 50 -11.33 -3.38 12.95
N GLN A 51 -10.75 -3.22 14.15
CA GLN A 51 -11.06 -2.11 15.03
C GLN A 51 -10.49 -0.77 14.57
N GLY A 52 -9.30 -0.80 13.96
CA GLY A 52 -8.66 0.41 13.46
C GLY A 52 -9.26 0.95 12.17
N MET A 53 -9.96 0.10 11.42
CA MET A 53 -10.50 0.48 10.10
C MET A 53 -11.99 0.81 10.12
N SER A 54 -12.74 0.13 10.97
CA SER A 54 -14.18 0.32 11.07
C SER A 54 -14.53 1.41 12.06
N ASP A 55 -15.59 2.13 11.78
CA ASP A 55 -16.20 2.99 12.78
C ASP A 55 -17.14 2.23 13.70
N GLY A 56 -17.57 1.05 13.34
CA GLY A 56 -18.51 0.18 14.03
C GLY A 56 -18.81 0.58 15.46
N ALA A 57 -18.28 -0.16 16.41
CA ALA A 57 -18.36 0.17 17.83
C ALA A 57 -17.24 1.11 18.32
N GLN A 58 -16.37 1.61 17.42
CA GLN A 58 -15.25 2.46 17.80
C GLN A 58 -15.70 3.87 18.20
N ALA A 59 -15.06 4.39 19.22
CA ALA A 59 -15.30 5.76 19.67
C ALA A 59 -14.78 6.81 18.66
N ASN A 60 -13.71 6.49 17.99
CA ASN A 60 -13.06 7.36 17.00
C ASN A 60 -13.33 6.83 15.59
N LYS A 61 -14.07 7.61 14.82
CA LYS A 61 -14.41 7.25 13.44
C LYS A 61 -13.26 7.61 12.51
N THR A 62 -12.89 6.68 11.64
CA THR A 62 -11.89 6.92 10.61
C THR A 62 -12.53 7.61 9.41
N PHE A 63 -12.08 8.83 9.13
CA PHE A 63 -12.58 9.63 8.00
C PHE A 63 -12.09 9.12 6.66
N GLY A 64 -10.87 8.61 6.57
CA GLY A 64 -10.28 8.19 5.30
C GLY A 64 -9.15 7.18 5.48
N PHE A 65 -8.92 6.43 4.42
CA PHE A 65 -7.89 5.41 4.33
C PHE A 65 -7.04 5.62 3.07
N PHE A 66 -5.74 5.37 3.18
CA PHE A 66 -4.85 5.28 2.03
C PHE A 66 -4.58 3.81 1.76
N PHE A 67 -5.34 3.23 0.84
CA PHE A 67 -5.33 1.79 0.60
C PHE A 67 -4.85 1.42 -0.80
N PRO A 68 -4.20 0.25 -0.94
CA PRO A 68 -4.02 -0.43 -2.21
C PRO A 68 -5.31 -1.15 -2.64
N THR A 69 -5.34 -1.63 -3.87
CA THR A 69 -6.53 -2.21 -4.49
C THR A 69 -7.05 -3.45 -3.77
N TRP A 70 -6.17 -4.32 -3.26
CA TRP A 70 -6.56 -5.52 -2.52
C TRP A 70 -7.33 -5.22 -1.23
N ALA A 71 -7.12 -4.05 -0.63
CA ALA A 71 -7.82 -3.68 0.60
C ALA A 71 -9.27 -3.24 0.35
N ILE A 72 -9.58 -2.80 -0.85
CA ILE A 72 -10.92 -2.33 -1.26
C ILE A 72 -11.65 -3.30 -2.19
N ALA A 73 -11.00 -4.36 -2.63
CA ALA A 73 -11.62 -5.43 -3.40
C ALA A 73 -12.65 -6.19 -2.54
N LYS A 74 -13.59 -6.88 -3.19
CA LYS A 74 -14.58 -7.71 -2.51
C LYS A 74 -13.92 -8.74 -1.58
N GLY A 75 -14.32 -8.76 -0.33
CA GLY A 75 -13.69 -9.54 0.74
C GLY A 75 -12.31 -8.99 1.14
N GLY A 76 -11.99 -7.75 0.76
CA GLY A 76 -10.78 -7.06 1.18
C GLY A 76 -10.88 -6.50 2.60
N SER A 77 -9.80 -5.86 3.04
CA SER A 77 -9.68 -5.41 4.44
C SER A 77 -10.78 -4.45 4.87
N LEU A 78 -11.19 -3.53 4.01
CA LEU A 78 -12.23 -2.56 4.34
C LEU A 78 -13.60 -3.23 4.51
N GLU A 79 -13.96 -4.14 3.61
CA GLU A 79 -15.22 -4.90 3.72
C GLU A 79 -15.21 -5.81 4.97
N GLN A 80 -14.08 -6.43 5.27
CA GLN A 80 -13.94 -7.24 6.50
C GLN A 80 -14.11 -6.41 7.76
N ALA A 81 -13.51 -5.22 7.80
CA ALA A 81 -13.62 -4.29 8.93
C ALA A 81 -15.08 -3.84 9.15
N GLU A 82 -15.81 -3.58 8.08
CA GLU A 82 -17.22 -3.17 8.12
C GLU A 82 -18.20 -4.30 8.44
N GLY A 83 -17.76 -5.55 8.44
CA GLY A 83 -18.65 -6.69 8.61
C GLY A 83 -19.54 -6.96 7.39
N GLY A 84 -19.12 -6.52 6.22
CA GLY A 84 -19.83 -6.68 4.94
C GLY A 84 -21.05 -5.76 4.83
N GLU A 85 -22.04 -6.19 4.04
CA GLU A 85 -23.23 -5.39 3.70
C GLU A 85 -24.07 -4.95 4.92
N GLY A 86 -23.88 -5.56 6.08
CA GLY A 86 -24.53 -5.17 7.34
C GLY A 86 -23.77 -4.12 8.14
N GLY A 87 -22.61 -3.71 7.71
CA GLY A 87 -21.75 -2.76 8.43
C GLY A 87 -22.30 -1.34 8.45
N SER A 88 -21.98 -0.59 9.48
CA SER A 88 -22.55 0.73 9.74
C SER A 88 -22.16 1.79 8.70
N THR A 89 -21.01 1.63 8.05
CA THR A 89 -20.47 2.55 7.03
C THR A 89 -20.47 1.95 5.62
N TYR A 90 -20.94 0.72 5.47
CA TYR A 90 -21.05 0.07 4.16
C TYR A 90 -21.88 0.92 3.18
N GLY A 91 -21.37 1.12 2.00
CA GLY A 91 -22.00 1.96 0.98
C GLY A 91 -21.89 3.48 1.20
N LYS A 92 -21.14 3.91 2.24
CA LYS A 92 -20.97 5.33 2.56
C LYS A 92 -19.57 5.86 2.24
N TYR A 93 -18.67 4.99 1.81
CA TYR A 93 -17.35 5.40 1.35
C TYR A 93 -17.41 5.93 -0.08
N ALA A 94 -16.43 6.74 -0.43
CA ALA A 94 -16.13 7.12 -1.79
C ALA A 94 -14.64 6.96 -2.05
N LEU A 95 -14.29 6.45 -3.22
CA LEU A 95 -12.91 6.39 -3.68
C LEU A 95 -12.58 7.69 -4.41
N CYS A 96 -11.39 8.23 -4.16
CA CYS A 96 -10.83 9.36 -4.90
C CYS A 96 -9.34 9.13 -5.15
N GLU A 97 -8.77 9.84 -6.12
CA GLU A 97 -7.33 9.88 -6.29
C GLU A 97 -6.69 10.53 -5.06
N GLY A 98 -5.57 9.97 -4.59
CA GLY A 98 -4.76 10.58 -3.56
C GLY A 98 -3.96 11.77 -4.08
N PRO A 99 -3.22 12.47 -3.22
CA PRO A 99 -2.36 13.60 -3.62
C PRO A 99 -1.27 13.17 -4.61
N THR A 100 -0.91 11.90 -4.60
CA THR A 100 0.00 11.27 -5.55
C THR A 100 -0.35 9.79 -5.71
N SER A 101 0.06 9.18 -6.81
CA SER A 101 -0.03 7.74 -6.99
C SER A 101 1.16 7.04 -6.35
N TRP A 102 0.93 5.85 -5.79
CA TRP A 102 1.99 5.09 -5.14
C TRP A 102 1.87 3.59 -5.41
N PHE A 103 2.98 2.91 -5.30
CA PHE A 103 3.08 1.47 -5.27
C PHE A 103 3.16 1.00 -3.80
N TRP A 104 2.30 0.05 -3.43
CA TRP A 104 2.32 -0.49 -2.07
C TRP A 104 3.10 -1.78 -1.94
N GLY A 105 3.19 -2.52 -3.00
CA GLY A 105 3.72 -3.87 -3.03
C GLY A 105 2.86 -4.73 -3.95
N GLY A 106 2.95 -6.03 -3.79
CA GLY A 106 2.21 -6.98 -4.59
C GLY A 106 2.50 -8.40 -4.12
N THR A 107 1.91 -9.36 -4.81
CA THR A 107 2.20 -10.77 -4.62
C THR A 107 2.99 -11.28 -5.81
N TRP A 108 4.15 -11.87 -5.54
CA TRP A 108 4.98 -12.52 -6.54
C TRP A 108 4.81 -14.02 -6.46
N ILE A 109 4.52 -14.65 -7.60
CA ILE A 109 4.47 -16.10 -7.70
C ILE A 109 5.81 -16.55 -8.29
N CYS A 110 6.55 -17.35 -7.52
CA CYS A 110 7.86 -17.83 -7.89
C CYS A 110 7.85 -19.34 -8.06
N VAL A 111 8.75 -19.84 -8.90
CA VAL A 111 8.99 -21.27 -9.11
C VAL A 111 10.37 -21.63 -8.62
N TYR A 112 10.47 -22.78 -7.96
CA TYR A 112 11.76 -23.33 -7.60
C TYR A 112 12.60 -23.63 -8.85
N PRO A 113 13.81 -23.05 -9.00
CA PRO A 113 14.54 -23.05 -10.26
C PRO A 113 15.02 -24.46 -10.70
N LYS A 114 15.03 -25.43 -9.78
CA LYS A 114 15.43 -26.82 -10.06
C LYS A 114 14.22 -27.79 -10.12
N THR A 115 13.03 -27.27 -10.41
CA THR A 115 11.85 -28.14 -10.57
C THR A 115 11.92 -28.96 -11.84
N ASP A 116 11.50 -30.21 -11.77
CA ASP A 116 11.35 -31.08 -12.96
C ASP A 116 10.11 -30.73 -13.78
N ASN A 117 9.22 -29.87 -13.26
CA ASN A 117 7.94 -29.46 -13.88
C ASN A 117 7.95 -27.99 -14.30
N ALA A 118 9.05 -27.49 -14.84
CA ALA A 118 9.22 -26.07 -15.17
C ALA A 118 8.17 -25.54 -16.17
N LYS A 119 7.76 -26.38 -17.13
CA LYS A 119 6.75 -26.03 -18.12
C LYS A 119 5.37 -25.85 -17.52
N GLU A 120 4.95 -26.77 -16.67
CA GLU A 120 3.66 -26.75 -15.99
C GLU A 120 3.59 -25.60 -14.99
N ALA A 121 4.67 -25.38 -14.26
CA ALA A 121 4.80 -24.24 -13.34
C ALA A 121 4.76 -22.90 -14.08
N GLY A 122 5.43 -22.78 -15.21
CA GLY A 122 5.36 -21.61 -16.07
C GLY A 122 3.95 -21.35 -16.61
N GLN A 123 3.25 -22.42 -17.03
CA GLN A 123 1.84 -22.31 -17.46
C GLN A 123 0.93 -21.85 -16.32
N PHE A 124 1.14 -22.34 -15.10
CA PHE A 124 0.40 -21.89 -13.93
C PHE A 124 0.64 -20.40 -13.66
N ILE A 125 1.91 -19.98 -13.62
CA ILE A 125 2.25 -18.55 -13.43
C ILE A 125 1.58 -17.69 -14.50
N TYR A 126 1.70 -18.06 -15.78
CA TYR A 126 1.07 -17.33 -16.87
C TYR A 126 -0.45 -17.19 -16.66
N THR A 127 -1.10 -18.27 -16.28
CA THR A 127 -2.56 -18.28 -16.04
C THR A 127 -2.92 -17.34 -14.88
N MET A 128 -2.16 -17.36 -13.80
CA MET A 128 -2.43 -16.57 -12.60
C MET A 128 -2.04 -15.10 -12.70
N THR A 129 -1.19 -14.73 -13.66
CA THR A 129 -0.62 -13.37 -13.68
C THR A 129 -0.81 -12.61 -14.99
N ALA A 130 -1.01 -13.30 -16.12
CA ALA A 130 -0.98 -12.65 -17.43
C ALA A 130 -2.10 -13.08 -18.39
N ASN A 131 -2.73 -14.24 -18.19
CA ASN A 131 -3.80 -14.71 -19.05
C ASN A 131 -5.01 -13.79 -18.97
N ALA A 132 -5.43 -13.18 -20.07
CA ALA A 132 -6.50 -12.18 -20.09
C ALA A 132 -7.84 -12.74 -19.60
N ASP A 133 -8.21 -13.96 -20.02
CA ASP A 133 -9.50 -14.57 -19.62
C ASP A 133 -9.52 -14.89 -18.11
N ALA A 134 -8.40 -15.37 -17.57
CA ALA A 134 -8.29 -15.63 -16.13
C ALA A 134 -8.32 -14.32 -15.33
N MET A 135 -7.62 -13.30 -15.79
CA MET A 135 -7.61 -11.98 -15.15
C MET A 135 -8.98 -11.33 -15.20
N GLN A 136 -9.71 -11.40 -16.32
CA GLN A 136 -11.07 -10.88 -16.41
C GLN A 136 -12.01 -11.58 -15.41
N LYS A 137 -11.94 -12.91 -15.32
CA LYS A 137 -12.73 -13.66 -14.31
C LYS A 137 -12.41 -13.24 -12.88
N TYR A 138 -11.15 -12.94 -12.60
CA TYR A 138 -10.74 -12.46 -11.28
C TYR A 138 -11.31 -11.05 -11.01
N VAL A 139 -11.21 -10.15 -12.00
CA VAL A 139 -11.83 -8.81 -11.92
C VAL A 139 -13.32 -8.90 -11.67
N ASP A 140 -14.04 -9.74 -12.43
CA ASP A 140 -15.49 -9.91 -12.31
C ASP A 140 -15.89 -10.48 -10.94
N ALA A 141 -15.07 -11.38 -10.38
CA ALA A 141 -15.34 -12.01 -9.10
C ALA A 141 -14.98 -11.14 -7.88
N ARG A 142 -13.91 -10.37 -7.98
CA ARG A 142 -13.31 -9.66 -6.83
C ARG A 142 -13.44 -8.14 -6.92
N GLY A 143 -13.65 -7.59 -8.11
CA GLY A 143 -13.58 -6.14 -8.31
C GLY A 143 -12.18 -5.56 -8.04
N ASP A 144 -11.13 -6.39 -8.12
CA ASP A 144 -9.76 -5.96 -7.88
C ASP A 144 -9.08 -5.52 -9.18
N PHE A 145 -8.01 -4.74 -9.06
CA PHE A 145 -7.22 -4.25 -10.18
C PHE A 145 -6.10 -5.23 -10.49
N VAL A 146 -6.03 -5.71 -11.73
CA VAL A 146 -5.03 -6.70 -12.16
C VAL A 146 -3.91 -6.08 -12.98
N ASN A 147 -2.78 -6.78 -13.08
CA ASN A 147 -1.60 -6.34 -13.81
C ASN A 147 -1.70 -6.45 -15.33
N ASN A 148 -2.81 -6.95 -15.88
CA ASN A 148 -3.05 -6.99 -17.32
C ASN A 148 -3.68 -5.68 -17.80
N LYS A 149 -2.87 -4.81 -18.41
CA LYS A 149 -3.30 -3.48 -18.86
C LYS A 149 -4.48 -3.55 -19.87
N GLY A 150 -4.49 -4.55 -20.74
CA GLY A 150 -5.57 -4.73 -21.72
C GLY A 150 -6.92 -5.05 -21.06
N VAL A 151 -6.92 -5.90 -20.06
CA VAL A 151 -8.11 -6.22 -19.26
C VAL A 151 -8.59 -4.98 -18.52
N MET A 152 -7.69 -4.26 -17.85
CA MET A 152 -8.05 -3.06 -17.11
C MET A 152 -8.56 -1.93 -17.98
N ASP A 153 -7.95 -1.71 -19.14
CA ASP A 153 -8.42 -0.73 -20.13
C ASP A 153 -9.84 -1.06 -20.63
N ALA A 154 -10.07 -2.32 -20.97
CA ALA A 154 -11.41 -2.77 -21.40
C ALA A 154 -12.47 -2.63 -20.30
N THR A 155 -12.13 -3.05 -19.07
CA THR A 155 -13.01 -2.97 -17.90
C THR A 155 -13.36 -1.50 -17.59
N THR A 156 -12.35 -0.63 -17.58
CA THR A 156 -12.54 0.81 -17.31
C THR A 156 -13.40 1.47 -18.38
N LYS A 157 -13.16 1.18 -19.66
CA LYS A 157 -13.95 1.73 -20.77
C LYS A 157 -15.39 1.24 -20.78
N ALA A 158 -15.65 0.04 -20.30
CA ALA A 158 -17.00 -0.49 -20.17
C ALA A 158 -17.86 0.33 -19.20
N GLY A 159 -17.27 0.86 -18.11
CA GLY A 159 -17.93 1.74 -17.15
C GLY A 159 -19.16 1.12 -16.48
N THR A 160 -19.20 -0.20 -16.39
CA THR A 160 -20.38 -0.95 -15.89
C THR A 160 -20.20 -1.48 -14.48
N ASN A 161 -19.05 -1.25 -13.88
CA ASN A 161 -18.77 -1.72 -12.53
C ASN A 161 -19.45 -0.84 -11.50
N SER A 162 -19.99 -1.47 -10.49
CA SER A 162 -20.65 -0.80 -9.39
C SER A 162 -20.24 -1.49 -8.10
N ASN A 163 -19.45 -0.82 -7.29
CA ASN A 163 -19.01 -1.36 -6.01
C ASN A 163 -19.96 -0.90 -4.90
N PRO A 164 -20.72 -1.81 -4.30
CA PRO A 164 -21.68 -1.45 -3.25
C PRO A 164 -20.99 -0.87 -2.00
N LEU A 165 -19.75 -1.21 -1.71
CA LEU A 165 -18.96 -0.63 -0.60
C LEU A 165 -18.81 0.90 -0.77
N PHE A 166 -18.77 1.37 -2.02
CA PHE A 166 -18.66 2.79 -2.39
C PHE A 166 -19.99 3.38 -2.88
N GLY A 167 -21.10 2.87 -2.41
CA GLY A 167 -22.43 3.38 -2.79
C GLY A 167 -22.74 3.24 -4.29
N GLY A 168 -22.11 2.30 -4.96
CA GLY A 168 -22.28 2.07 -6.39
C GLY A 168 -21.27 2.79 -7.28
N GLN A 169 -20.28 3.46 -6.73
CA GLN A 169 -19.22 4.10 -7.53
C GLN A 169 -18.40 3.06 -8.31
N ASP A 170 -18.10 3.35 -9.57
CA ASP A 170 -17.10 2.60 -10.34
C ASP A 170 -15.68 3.00 -9.92
N GLN A 171 -14.95 2.06 -9.31
CA GLN A 171 -13.60 2.32 -8.86
C GLN A 171 -12.55 2.28 -9.98
N PHE A 172 -12.83 1.61 -11.09
CA PHE A 172 -11.77 1.28 -12.05
C PHE A 172 -11.22 2.49 -12.79
N GLN A 173 -12.03 3.51 -13.05
CA GLN A 173 -11.53 4.74 -13.68
C GLN A 173 -10.48 5.43 -12.78
N ILE A 174 -10.73 5.49 -11.48
CA ILE A 174 -9.82 6.13 -10.51
C ILE A 174 -8.54 5.30 -10.36
N LEU A 175 -8.70 3.98 -10.24
CA LEU A 175 -7.57 3.07 -10.10
C LEU A 175 -6.70 3.04 -11.37
N PHE A 176 -7.32 3.07 -12.55
CA PHE A 176 -6.60 3.09 -13.83
C PHE A 176 -5.78 4.38 -13.99
N ASN A 177 -6.40 5.52 -13.70
CA ASN A 177 -5.72 6.82 -13.72
C ASN A 177 -4.54 6.88 -12.74
N SER A 178 -4.72 6.30 -11.55
CA SER A 178 -3.66 6.23 -10.53
C SER A 178 -2.55 5.28 -10.95
N ALA A 179 -2.87 4.11 -11.48
CA ALA A 179 -1.89 3.13 -11.92
C ALA A 179 -0.99 3.65 -13.05
N ASP A 180 -1.55 4.40 -13.99
CA ASP A 180 -0.81 4.95 -15.14
C ASP A 180 0.20 6.04 -14.74
N LYS A 181 0.07 6.59 -13.53
CA LYS A 181 0.98 7.61 -12.95
C LYS A 181 2.08 7.00 -12.07
N ILE A 182 2.05 5.69 -11.80
CA ILE A 182 3.06 5.04 -10.98
C ILE A 182 4.36 4.90 -11.78
N ASP A 183 5.43 5.49 -11.28
CA ASP A 183 6.78 5.33 -11.82
C ASP A 183 7.58 4.34 -10.98
N MET A 184 7.81 3.15 -11.52
CA MET A 184 8.60 2.11 -10.87
C MET A 184 10.10 2.21 -11.17
N SER A 185 10.54 3.16 -11.99
CA SER A 185 11.97 3.35 -12.28
C SER A 185 12.78 3.80 -11.07
N ILE A 186 12.11 4.35 -10.07
CA ILE A 186 12.72 4.76 -8.79
C ILE A 186 12.81 3.63 -7.77
N ALA A 187 12.21 2.46 -8.04
CA ALA A 187 12.23 1.34 -7.12
C ALA A 187 13.57 0.63 -7.13
N SER A 188 13.99 0.16 -5.96
CA SER A 188 15.23 -0.59 -5.76
C SER A 188 14.99 -1.82 -4.89
N GLU A 189 15.95 -2.73 -4.88
CA GLU A 189 15.93 -3.91 -4.00
C GLU A 189 15.96 -3.55 -2.50
N TYR A 190 16.40 -2.35 -2.16
CA TYR A 190 16.51 -1.85 -0.80
C TYR A 190 15.22 -1.26 -0.24
N ASP A 191 14.24 -0.92 -1.10
CA ASP A 191 13.06 -0.12 -0.72
C ASP A 191 12.25 -0.75 0.41
N ALA A 192 12.03 -2.06 0.37
CA ALA A 192 11.25 -2.74 1.40
C ALA A 192 11.89 -2.63 2.79
N LYS A 193 13.21 -2.76 2.83
CA LYS A 193 13.98 -2.69 4.08
C LYS A 193 14.01 -1.26 4.62
N ILE A 194 14.42 -0.30 3.80
CA ILE A 194 14.52 1.11 4.19
C ILE A 194 13.15 1.66 4.62
N ASN A 195 12.07 1.27 3.95
CA ASN A 195 10.72 1.65 4.34
C ASN A 195 10.33 1.10 5.72
N THR A 196 10.75 -0.14 6.04
CA THR A 196 10.49 -0.75 7.35
C THR A 196 11.27 -0.03 8.44
N ASP A 197 12.53 0.30 8.20
CA ASP A 197 13.39 0.99 9.16
C ASP A 197 12.84 2.41 9.44
N LEU A 198 12.41 3.13 8.42
CA LEU A 198 11.75 4.43 8.59
C LEU A 198 10.44 4.30 9.37
N GLN A 199 9.60 3.32 9.05
CA GLN A 199 8.34 3.10 9.74
C GLN A 199 8.57 2.86 11.24
N ASN A 200 9.53 2.02 11.57
CA ASN A 200 9.85 1.69 12.97
C ASN A 200 10.37 2.93 13.71
N ALA A 201 11.32 3.66 13.15
CA ALA A 201 11.87 4.87 13.77
C ALA A 201 10.78 5.93 14.02
N VAL A 202 9.90 6.17 13.04
CA VAL A 202 8.79 7.12 13.19
C VAL A 202 7.77 6.65 14.22
N GLN A 203 7.47 5.35 14.27
CA GLN A 203 6.56 4.80 15.25
C GLN A 203 7.11 4.95 16.67
N ASP A 204 8.41 4.69 16.87
CA ASP A 204 9.10 4.87 18.15
C ASP A 204 9.07 6.35 18.58
N TYR A 205 9.26 7.27 17.66
CA TYR A 205 9.15 8.71 17.95
C TYR A 205 7.72 9.12 18.31
N CYS A 206 6.74 8.67 17.57
CA CYS A 206 5.34 8.93 17.90
C CYS A 206 4.98 8.40 19.29
N ASN A 207 5.47 7.22 19.67
CA ASN A 207 5.22 6.59 20.96
C ASN A 207 6.11 7.12 22.10
N GLY A 208 7.01 8.07 21.85
CA GLY A 208 7.87 8.68 22.84
C GLY A 208 9.06 7.83 23.29
N VAL A 209 9.46 6.84 22.49
CA VAL A 209 10.68 6.04 22.69
C VAL A 209 11.90 6.89 22.36
N THR A 210 11.87 7.59 21.22
CA THR A 210 12.84 8.66 20.90
C THR A 210 12.21 10.01 21.24
N SER A 211 13.05 10.99 21.63
CA SER A 211 12.58 12.25 22.25
C SER A 211 12.59 13.45 21.32
N SER A 212 13.25 13.36 20.17
CA SER A 212 13.37 14.46 19.21
C SER A 212 13.32 13.95 17.76
N GLU A 213 13.11 14.86 16.83
CA GLU A 213 13.19 14.57 15.37
C GLU A 213 14.60 14.11 14.99
N ASP A 214 15.62 14.72 15.59
CA ASP A 214 17.02 14.32 15.36
C ASP A 214 17.29 12.90 15.86
N ASP A 215 16.78 12.53 17.05
CA ASP A 215 16.91 11.16 17.55
C ASP A 215 16.18 10.15 16.65
N CYS A 216 15.01 10.51 16.13
CA CYS A 216 14.27 9.69 15.18
C CYS A 216 15.04 9.51 13.87
N MET A 217 15.60 10.60 13.32
CA MET A 217 16.43 10.55 12.12
C MET A 217 17.66 9.68 12.32
N ASN A 218 18.37 9.85 13.44
CA ASN A 218 19.55 9.05 13.77
C ASN A 218 19.19 7.56 13.90
N ALA A 219 18.09 7.25 14.59
CA ALA A 219 17.61 5.86 14.72
C ALA A 219 17.29 5.23 13.36
N PHE A 220 16.70 5.99 12.44
CA PHE A 220 16.46 5.55 11.07
C PHE A 220 17.78 5.29 10.32
N LEU A 221 18.72 6.24 10.35
CA LEU A 221 19.99 6.10 9.65
C LEU A 221 20.80 4.92 10.19
N ASP A 222 20.85 4.75 11.52
CA ASP A 222 21.54 3.63 12.18
C ASP A 222 20.93 2.28 11.79
N ALA A 223 19.60 2.20 11.73
CA ALA A 223 18.89 0.99 11.30
C ALA A 223 19.22 0.64 9.84
N VAL A 224 19.16 1.61 8.93
CA VAL A 224 19.52 1.39 7.53
C VAL A 224 20.98 0.97 7.39
N ALA A 225 21.90 1.60 8.11
CA ALA A 225 23.32 1.24 8.07
C ALA A 225 23.59 -0.20 8.56
N ALA A 226 22.81 -0.66 9.54
CA ALA A 226 22.89 -2.03 10.05
C ALA A 226 22.28 -3.06 9.08
N ASP A 227 21.21 -2.70 8.42
CA ASP A 227 20.37 -3.61 7.65
C ASP A 227 20.69 -3.65 6.15
N VAL A 228 21.33 -2.60 5.62
CA VAL A 228 21.75 -2.47 4.21
C VAL A 228 23.24 -2.13 4.15
N THR A 229 24.07 -3.16 4.20
CA THR A 229 25.53 -3.01 4.41
C THR A 229 26.33 -2.66 3.15
N ASP A 230 25.72 -2.68 1.99
CA ASP A 230 26.37 -2.42 0.69
C ASP A 230 26.10 -1.00 0.15
N ILE A 231 25.51 -0.14 0.96
CA ILE A 231 25.33 1.29 0.66
C ILE A 231 26.01 2.17 1.73
N THR A 232 26.26 3.42 1.36
CA THR A 232 26.74 4.44 2.30
C THR A 232 25.56 5.19 2.92
N VAL A 233 25.55 5.29 4.24
CA VAL A 233 24.61 6.09 5.03
C VAL A 233 25.40 7.24 5.68
N GLU A 234 25.02 8.49 5.38
CA GLU A 234 25.68 9.71 5.87
C GLU A 234 24.65 10.59 6.62
#